data_2d8cb9ad88338f71d9e66a59f7e57f90
#
_entry.id   2d8cb9ad88338f71d9e66a59f7e57f90
#
_cell.length_a   1.000
_cell.length_b   1.000
_cell.length_c   1.000
_cell.angle_alpha   90.00
_cell.angle_beta   90.00
_cell.angle_gamma   90.00
#
_symmetry.space_group_name_H-M   'P 1'
#
loop_
_entity.id
_entity.type
_entity.pdbx_description
1 polymer ?
#
loop_
_entity_poly.entity_id
_entity_poly.type
_entity_poly.pdbx_seq_one_letter_code
_entity_poly.pdbx_strand_id
1 'polypeptide(L)'
;DAVLVLGDTNSCLSVIGAKRLHIPIFHMEAGNRCFDECLPEETNRRIVDVISDVNLCYSEHARRYLNVSGVAKERTYVTGSPMAEVLHENLSEIESSDIHQRLHLQKGKYILLSAHREENIDTEKNFLSLFSAVNAMAEKYDMPILYSCHPRSRKRLESSDFALDRRVIQHEPLGFHDYNCLQMHAFCVVSDSGTLPEESSFFLSVGHPF
;
A
#
# COMPACT_ATOMS: atom_id res chain seq x y z
N ASP A 1 4.42 -2.89 31.58
CA ASP A 1 4.30 -2.15 30.33
C ASP A 1 4.81 -3.03 29.18
N ALA A 2 4.40 -2.74 27.95
CA ALA A 2 4.77 -3.47 26.75
C ALA A 2 4.96 -2.50 25.58
N VAL A 3 5.62 -2.97 24.53
CA VAL A 3 5.73 -2.25 23.24
C VAL A 3 4.87 -2.93 22.21
N LEU A 4 4.02 -2.18 21.54
CA LEU A 4 3.27 -2.59 20.35
C LEU A 4 3.87 -1.90 19.14
N VAL A 5 4.23 -2.70 18.13
CA VAL A 5 4.79 -2.22 16.87
C VAL A 5 3.90 -2.66 15.72
N LEU A 6 3.64 -1.76 14.80
CA LEU A 6 2.91 -2.03 13.56
C LEU A 6 3.87 -1.92 12.37
N GLY A 7 3.97 -3.00 11.61
CA GLY A 7 4.70 -3.04 10.33
C GLY A 7 6.22 -2.99 10.51
N ASP A 8 6.88 -2.39 9.54
CA ASP A 8 8.29 -2.60 9.20
C ASP A 8 9.08 -1.33 8.87
N THR A 9 8.52 -0.16 9.10
CA THR A 9 9.25 1.10 8.92
C THR A 9 10.47 1.15 9.86
N ASN A 10 11.44 1.99 9.56
CA ASN A 10 12.68 2.09 10.35
C ASN A 10 12.45 2.31 11.85
N SER A 11 11.32 2.90 12.24
CA SER A 11 10.93 3.08 13.65
C SER A 11 10.74 1.74 14.39
N CYS A 12 10.39 0.67 13.70
CA CYS A 12 10.21 -0.65 14.30
C CYS A 12 11.49 -1.18 14.95
N LEU A 13 12.67 -0.77 14.49
CA LEU A 13 13.97 -1.20 15.04
C LEU A 13 14.21 -0.70 16.48
N SER A 14 13.39 0.24 16.97
CA SER A 14 13.42 0.65 18.38
C SER A 14 13.16 -0.51 19.36
N VAL A 15 12.50 -1.57 18.89
CA VAL A 15 12.25 -2.80 19.69
C VAL A 15 13.53 -3.51 20.12
N ILE A 16 14.67 -3.29 19.43
CA ILE A 16 15.96 -3.85 19.86
C ILE A 16 16.34 -3.34 21.25
N GLY A 17 16.14 -2.04 21.50
CA GLY A 17 16.35 -1.44 22.81
C GLY A 17 15.37 -1.98 23.85
N ALA A 18 14.09 -2.05 23.50
CA ALA A 18 13.04 -2.60 24.37
C ALA A 18 13.33 -4.05 24.77
N LYS A 19 13.77 -4.89 23.84
CA LYS A 19 14.13 -6.29 24.11
C LYS A 19 15.28 -6.42 25.11
N ARG A 20 16.29 -5.56 24.99
CA ARG A 20 17.43 -5.54 25.92
C ARG A 20 17.03 -5.10 27.34
N LEU A 21 15.95 -4.34 27.44
CA LEU A 21 15.36 -3.93 28.71
C LEU A 21 14.32 -4.93 29.26
N HIS A 22 14.15 -6.09 28.61
CA HIS A 22 13.17 -7.11 28.95
C HIS A 22 11.71 -6.62 28.89
N ILE A 23 11.41 -5.63 28.05
CA ILE A 23 10.07 -5.15 27.81
C ILE A 23 9.40 -6.06 26.79
N PRO A 24 8.20 -6.64 27.07
CA PRO A 24 7.48 -7.47 26.12
C PRO A 24 7.14 -6.72 24.83
N ILE A 25 7.31 -7.40 23.69
CA ILE A 25 7.11 -6.82 22.35
C ILE A 25 6.02 -7.59 21.64
N PHE A 26 5.03 -6.84 21.14
CA PHE A 26 3.94 -7.31 20.28
C PHE A 26 4.13 -6.71 18.90
N HIS A 27 4.21 -7.56 17.89
CA HIS A 27 4.40 -7.13 16.50
C HIS A 27 3.15 -7.40 15.67
N MET A 28 2.46 -6.35 15.23
CA MET A 28 1.36 -6.42 14.25
C MET A 28 1.90 -6.38 12.83
N GLU A 29 1.18 -7.00 11.90
CA GLU A 29 1.61 -7.22 10.51
C GLU A 29 2.79 -8.18 10.40
N ALA A 30 2.98 -9.01 11.41
CA ALA A 30 4.08 -9.95 11.47
C ALA A 30 4.00 -11.03 10.38
N GLY A 31 5.15 -11.45 9.88
CA GLY A 31 5.28 -12.57 8.96
C GLY A 31 4.95 -12.27 7.49
N ASN A 32 4.54 -11.04 7.14
CA ASN A 32 4.45 -10.64 5.74
C ASN A 32 5.83 -10.69 5.07
N ARG A 33 5.87 -11.06 3.79
CA ARG A 33 7.12 -11.18 3.02
C ARG A 33 6.93 -10.64 1.60
N CYS A 34 7.91 -9.88 1.12
CA CYS A 34 8.03 -9.53 -0.29
C CYS A 34 9.15 -10.32 -0.98
N PHE A 35 10.04 -10.98 -0.20
CA PHE A 35 11.18 -11.74 -0.70
C PHE A 35 12.18 -10.93 -1.52
N ASP A 36 12.18 -9.61 -1.38
CA ASP A 36 13.13 -8.70 -2.01
C ASP A 36 14.03 -8.07 -0.95
N GLU A 37 15.27 -8.52 -0.88
CA GLU A 37 16.26 -8.03 0.09
C GLU A 37 16.77 -6.62 -0.22
N CYS A 38 16.43 -6.06 -1.38
CA CYS A 38 16.72 -4.66 -1.69
C CYS A 38 15.82 -3.70 -0.91
N LEU A 39 14.70 -4.20 -0.36
CA LEU A 39 13.77 -3.40 0.44
C LEU A 39 14.17 -3.41 1.92
N PRO A 40 14.45 -2.24 2.52
CA PRO A 40 14.79 -2.16 3.96
C PRO A 40 13.68 -2.74 4.85
N GLU A 41 12.42 -2.60 4.43
CA GLU A 41 11.26 -3.12 5.13
C GLU A 41 11.30 -4.66 5.29
N GLU A 42 11.76 -5.38 4.29
CA GLU A 42 11.88 -6.86 4.38
C GLU A 42 12.89 -7.25 5.47
N THR A 43 14.03 -6.55 5.53
CA THR A 43 15.05 -6.76 6.56
C THR A 43 14.52 -6.38 7.94
N ASN A 44 13.90 -5.22 8.07
CA ASN A 44 13.34 -4.72 9.33
C ASN A 44 12.32 -5.71 9.88
N ARG A 45 11.38 -6.15 9.05
CA ARG A 45 10.33 -7.09 9.44
C ARG A 45 10.90 -8.40 9.95
N ARG A 46 11.89 -8.99 9.25
CA ARG A 46 12.54 -10.21 9.69
C ARG A 46 13.21 -10.08 11.07
N ILE A 47 13.85 -8.94 11.33
CA ILE A 47 14.46 -8.66 12.63
C ILE A 47 13.38 -8.61 13.71
N VAL A 48 12.33 -7.83 13.49
CA VAL A 48 11.25 -7.62 14.48
C VAL A 48 10.48 -8.92 14.73
N ASP A 49 10.17 -9.69 13.70
CA ASP A 49 9.49 -10.99 13.81
C ASP A 49 10.23 -11.93 14.76
N VAL A 50 11.55 -12.00 14.64
CA VAL A 50 12.37 -12.96 15.44
C VAL A 50 12.48 -12.54 16.89
N ILE A 51 12.62 -11.24 17.18
CA ILE A 51 12.84 -10.75 18.54
C ILE A 51 11.55 -10.46 19.31
N SER A 52 10.40 -10.39 18.64
CA SER A 52 9.11 -10.16 19.29
C SER A 52 8.69 -11.33 20.15
N ASP A 53 8.02 -11.04 21.26
CA ASP A 53 7.47 -12.05 22.18
C ASP A 53 6.15 -12.60 21.65
N VAL A 54 5.37 -11.77 20.94
CA VAL A 54 4.11 -12.14 20.30
C VAL A 54 4.06 -11.53 18.91
N ASN A 55 3.73 -12.36 17.92
CA ASN A 55 3.54 -11.97 16.52
C ASN A 55 2.06 -12.09 16.13
N LEU A 56 1.48 -10.99 15.70
CA LEU A 56 0.10 -10.85 15.26
C LEU A 56 0.07 -10.76 13.74
N CYS A 57 -0.28 -11.87 13.10
CA CYS A 57 -0.26 -12.04 11.65
C CYS A 57 -1.58 -11.61 11.03
N TYR A 58 -1.58 -11.05 9.84
CA TYR A 58 -2.80 -10.72 9.11
C TYR A 58 -3.41 -11.93 8.41
N SER A 59 -2.60 -12.95 8.11
CA SER A 59 -3.06 -14.15 7.39
C SER A 59 -2.38 -15.43 7.87
N GLU A 60 -2.99 -16.57 7.53
CA GLU A 60 -2.38 -17.88 7.73
C GLU A 60 -1.09 -18.06 6.91
N HIS A 61 -0.96 -17.38 5.77
CA HIS A 61 0.28 -17.39 5.00
C HIS A 61 1.42 -16.73 5.78
N ALA A 62 1.18 -15.57 6.36
CA ALA A 62 2.16 -14.86 7.18
C ALA A 62 2.58 -15.73 8.38
N ARG A 63 1.62 -16.36 9.06
CA ARG A 63 1.91 -17.29 10.17
C ARG A 63 2.77 -18.47 9.73
N ARG A 64 2.53 -19.04 8.55
CA ARG A 64 3.34 -20.14 8.02
C ARG A 64 4.78 -19.69 7.75
N TYR A 65 4.99 -18.50 7.21
CA TYR A 65 6.34 -17.97 7.01
C TYR A 65 7.11 -17.82 8.33
N LEU A 66 6.45 -17.36 9.40
CA LEU A 66 7.06 -17.29 10.73
C LEU A 66 7.46 -18.67 11.24
N ASN A 67 6.57 -19.65 11.12
CA ASN A 67 6.85 -21.02 11.57
C ASN A 67 8.03 -21.64 10.83
N VAL A 68 8.13 -21.44 9.52
CA VAL A 68 9.28 -21.89 8.72
C VAL A 68 10.56 -21.16 9.11
N SER A 69 10.47 -19.91 9.54
CA SER A 69 11.59 -19.11 10.03
C SER A 69 12.00 -19.46 11.48
N GLY A 70 11.34 -20.45 12.10
CA GLY A 70 11.70 -20.93 13.44
C GLY A 70 11.02 -20.17 14.58
N VAL A 71 10.06 -19.29 14.30
CA VAL A 71 9.26 -18.64 15.35
C VAL A 71 8.26 -19.65 15.93
N ALA A 72 8.22 -19.78 17.24
CA ALA A 72 7.37 -20.74 17.93
C ALA A 72 5.88 -20.48 17.67
N LYS A 73 5.10 -21.55 17.47
CA LYS A 73 3.66 -21.45 17.17
C LYS A 73 2.87 -20.75 18.27
N GLU A 74 3.28 -20.93 19.50
CA GLU A 74 2.66 -20.36 20.70
C GLU A 74 2.84 -18.83 20.77
N ARG A 75 3.69 -18.28 19.91
CA ARG A 75 3.96 -16.85 19.80
C ARG A 75 3.38 -16.20 18.54
N THR A 76 2.59 -16.97 17.77
CA THR A 76 2.04 -16.50 16.49
C THR A 76 0.53 -16.66 16.46
N TYR A 77 -0.15 -15.53 16.28
CA TYR A 77 -1.62 -15.47 16.24
C TYR A 77 -2.09 -14.83 14.95
N VAL A 78 -3.14 -15.34 14.34
CA VAL A 78 -3.78 -14.72 13.19
C VAL A 78 -4.91 -13.83 13.70
N THR A 79 -4.76 -12.53 13.53
CA THR A 79 -5.73 -11.52 13.98
C THR A 79 -6.53 -10.91 12.84
N GLY A 80 -6.06 -11.08 11.60
CA GLY A 80 -6.55 -10.30 10.47
C GLY A 80 -5.90 -8.92 10.38
N SER A 81 -6.17 -8.22 9.28
CA SER A 81 -5.76 -6.84 9.09
C SER A 81 -6.78 -5.88 9.71
N PRO A 82 -6.37 -4.80 10.37
CA PRO A 82 -7.28 -3.76 10.83
C PRO A 82 -7.89 -2.94 9.69
N MET A 83 -7.38 -3.06 8.46
CA MET A 83 -7.84 -2.29 7.32
C MET A 83 -9.33 -2.50 7.05
N ALA A 84 -9.83 -3.73 7.21
CA ALA A 84 -11.24 -4.03 7.00
C ALA A 84 -12.15 -3.27 7.99
N GLU A 85 -11.76 -3.16 9.26
CA GLU A 85 -12.49 -2.37 10.27
C GLU A 85 -12.49 -0.89 9.91
N VAL A 86 -11.31 -0.35 9.58
CA VAL A 86 -11.15 1.06 9.20
C VAL A 86 -12.00 1.42 7.99
N LEU A 87 -11.99 0.58 6.95
CA LEU A 87 -12.81 0.81 5.75
C LEU A 87 -14.29 0.67 6.05
N HIS A 88 -14.68 -0.30 6.88
CA HIS A 88 -16.08 -0.50 7.26
C HIS A 88 -16.63 0.69 8.06
N GLU A 89 -15.88 1.18 9.02
CA GLU A 89 -16.26 2.35 9.83
C GLU A 89 -16.39 3.63 9.00
N ASN A 90 -15.62 3.76 7.93
CA ASN A 90 -15.62 4.94 7.05
C ASN A 90 -16.42 4.74 5.75
N LEU A 91 -17.10 3.61 5.56
CA LEU A 91 -17.75 3.28 4.29
C LEU A 91 -18.79 4.32 3.86
N SER A 92 -19.58 4.81 4.81
CA SER A 92 -20.61 5.84 4.54
C SER A 92 -20.00 7.14 4.01
N GLU A 93 -18.89 7.59 4.59
CA GLU A 93 -18.18 8.78 4.16
C GLU A 93 -17.48 8.57 2.81
N ILE A 94 -16.93 7.38 2.60
CA ILE A 94 -16.33 6.98 1.31
C ILE A 94 -17.39 7.03 0.20
N GLU A 95 -18.55 6.41 0.40
CA GLU A 95 -19.63 6.36 -0.58
C GLU A 95 -20.25 7.73 -0.86
N SER A 96 -20.29 8.60 0.14
CA SER A 96 -20.85 9.95 0.03
C SER A 96 -19.91 10.97 -0.63
N SER A 97 -18.65 10.60 -0.92
CA SER A 97 -17.69 11.49 -1.55
C SER A 97 -18.15 11.98 -2.92
N ASP A 98 -18.04 13.28 -3.15
CA ASP A 98 -18.36 13.94 -4.42
C ASP A 98 -17.16 14.01 -5.39
N ILE A 99 -16.10 13.27 -5.11
CA ILE A 99 -14.83 13.35 -5.85
C ILE A 99 -14.99 13.12 -7.36
N HIS A 100 -15.88 12.24 -7.77
CA HIS A 100 -16.14 11.99 -9.19
C HIS A 100 -16.69 13.24 -9.91
N GLN A 101 -17.54 14.01 -9.23
CA GLN A 101 -18.05 15.28 -9.76
C GLN A 101 -16.95 16.33 -9.81
N ARG A 102 -16.16 16.47 -8.74
CA ARG A 102 -15.05 17.44 -8.67
C ARG A 102 -14.00 17.21 -9.75
N LEU A 103 -13.70 15.94 -10.07
CA LEU A 103 -12.71 15.56 -11.07
C LEU A 103 -13.29 15.27 -12.46
N HIS A 104 -14.62 15.42 -12.64
CA HIS A 104 -15.31 15.11 -13.90
C HIS A 104 -15.05 13.68 -14.40
N LEU A 105 -14.91 12.72 -13.48
CA LEU A 105 -14.68 11.31 -13.79
C LEU A 105 -15.99 10.52 -13.78
N GLN A 106 -16.13 9.56 -14.69
CA GLN A 106 -17.25 8.62 -14.72
C GLN A 106 -16.84 7.31 -14.04
N LYS A 107 -17.68 6.81 -13.14
CA LYS A 107 -17.48 5.52 -12.48
C LYS A 107 -17.27 4.40 -13.51
N GLY A 108 -16.28 3.56 -13.30
CA GLY A 108 -15.90 2.46 -14.20
C GLY A 108 -15.18 2.88 -15.50
N LYS A 109 -14.89 4.19 -15.69
CA LYS A 109 -14.29 4.68 -16.95
C LYS A 109 -13.00 5.49 -16.71
N TYR A 110 -12.21 5.11 -15.74
CA TYR A 110 -10.87 5.65 -15.49
C TYR A 110 -10.00 4.60 -14.81
N ILE A 111 -8.71 4.76 -14.95
CA ILE A 111 -7.69 3.99 -14.24
C ILE A 111 -7.19 4.86 -13.09
N LEU A 112 -7.10 4.30 -11.88
CA LEU A 112 -6.47 4.97 -10.74
C LEU A 112 -5.03 4.50 -10.62
N LEU A 113 -4.09 5.43 -10.65
CA LEU A 113 -2.65 5.16 -10.51
C LEU A 113 -2.13 5.78 -9.21
N SER A 114 -1.49 4.97 -8.39
CA SER A 114 -0.75 5.41 -7.21
C SER A 114 0.63 4.75 -7.22
N ALA A 115 1.65 5.51 -7.62
CA ALA A 115 3.04 5.05 -7.66
C ALA A 115 3.91 6.08 -6.93
N HIS A 116 4.48 5.68 -5.80
CA HIS A 116 5.20 6.57 -4.90
C HIS A 116 6.45 5.95 -4.28
N ARG A 117 6.73 4.67 -4.51
CA ARG A 117 7.92 4.01 -4.00
C ARG A 117 9.17 4.61 -4.64
N GLU A 118 10.18 4.84 -3.81
CA GLU A 118 11.45 5.44 -4.24
C GLU A 118 12.12 4.63 -5.36
N GLU A 119 12.06 3.31 -5.29
CA GLU A 119 12.64 2.39 -6.27
C GLU A 119 12.06 2.60 -7.68
N ASN A 120 10.79 2.98 -7.77
CA ASN A 120 10.10 3.22 -9.03
C ASN A 120 10.34 4.64 -9.58
N ILE A 121 10.70 5.57 -8.68
CA ILE A 121 10.75 6.99 -9.01
C ILE A 121 12.20 7.49 -9.10
N ASP A 122 13.11 7.03 -8.25
CA ASP A 122 14.42 7.65 -8.08
C ASP A 122 15.43 7.29 -9.18
N THR A 123 15.32 6.11 -9.80
CA THR A 123 16.17 5.77 -10.94
C THR A 123 15.54 6.22 -12.25
N GLU A 124 16.33 6.79 -13.15
CA GLU A 124 15.85 7.26 -14.46
C GLU A 124 15.23 6.13 -15.29
N LYS A 125 15.89 4.98 -15.29
CA LYS A 125 15.42 3.79 -16.02
C LYS A 125 14.03 3.35 -15.56
N ASN A 126 13.82 3.21 -14.24
CA ASN A 126 12.55 2.75 -13.69
C ASN A 126 11.47 3.80 -13.91
N PHE A 127 11.79 5.07 -13.71
CA PHE A 127 10.90 6.20 -13.95
C PHE A 127 10.40 6.22 -15.40
N LEU A 128 11.30 6.17 -16.37
CA LEU A 128 10.93 6.15 -17.79
C LEU A 128 10.13 4.91 -18.16
N SER A 129 10.50 3.75 -17.62
CA SER A 129 9.78 2.49 -17.84
C SER A 129 8.34 2.56 -17.29
N LEU A 130 8.17 3.07 -16.08
CA LEU A 130 6.86 3.24 -15.44
C LEU A 130 5.95 4.15 -16.27
N PHE A 131 6.43 5.36 -16.61
CA PHE A 131 5.58 6.32 -17.31
C PHE A 131 5.37 5.99 -18.78
N SER A 132 6.30 5.25 -19.41
CA SER A 132 6.05 4.66 -20.72
C SER A 132 4.92 3.62 -20.68
N ALA A 133 4.88 2.79 -19.64
CA ALA A 133 3.79 1.85 -19.43
C ALA A 133 2.46 2.58 -19.14
N VAL A 134 2.48 3.67 -18.39
CA VAL A 134 1.30 4.53 -18.14
C VAL A 134 0.75 5.10 -19.45
N ASN A 135 1.61 5.66 -20.30
CA ASN A 135 1.20 6.15 -21.62
C ASN A 135 0.61 5.04 -22.50
N ALA A 136 1.25 3.85 -22.51
CA ALA A 136 0.73 2.70 -23.25
C ALA A 136 -0.63 2.22 -22.74
N MET A 137 -0.88 2.28 -21.43
CA MET A 137 -2.20 1.98 -20.86
C MET A 137 -3.24 3.02 -21.28
N ALA A 138 -2.90 4.31 -21.25
CA ALA A 138 -3.79 5.38 -21.69
C ALA A 138 -4.21 5.20 -23.15
N GLU A 139 -3.26 4.85 -24.03
CA GLU A 139 -3.52 4.57 -25.42
C GLU A 139 -4.37 3.32 -25.63
N LYS A 140 -4.00 2.21 -24.96
CA LYS A 140 -4.66 0.92 -25.12
C LYS A 140 -6.11 0.91 -24.69
N TYR A 141 -6.42 1.54 -23.57
CA TYR A 141 -7.75 1.52 -22.98
C TYR A 141 -8.60 2.74 -23.35
N ASP A 142 -7.99 3.76 -23.93
CA ASP A 142 -8.60 5.05 -24.29
C ASP A 142 -9.40 5.66 -23.13
N MET A 143 -8.82 5.60 -21.94
CA MET A 143 -9.43 6.06 -20.69
C MET A 143 -8.56 7.10 -19.98
N PRO A 144 -9.14 8.01 -19.19
CA PRO A 144 -8.37 8.83 -18.26
C PRO A 144 -7.60 7.96 -17.27
N ILE A 145 -6.37 8.34 -16.98
CA ILE A 145 -5.59 7.78 -15.87
C ILE A 145 -5.42 8.87 -14.82
N LEU A 146 -6.08 8.72 -13.69
CA LEU A 146 -5.89 9.63 -12.57
C LEU A 146 -4.67 9.18 -11.77
N TYR A 147 -3.62 9.97 -11.85
CA TYR A 147 -2.39 9.74 -11.10
C TYR A 147 -2.38 10.57 -9.81
N SER A 148 -2.55 9.90 -8.67
CA SER A 148 -2.34 10.50 -7.34
C SER A 148 -0.83 10.71 -7.15
N CYS A 149 -0.37 11.92 -7.51
CA CYS A 149 1.03 12.22 -7.71
C CYS A 149 1.66 12.85 -6.47
N HIS A 150 2.63 12.17 -5.88
CA HIS A 150 3.42 12.77 -4.81
C HIS A 150 4.22 13.98 -5.34
N PRO A 151 4.42 15.05 -4.57
CA PRO A 151 5.15 16.25 -5.02
C PRO A 151 6.53 15.97 -5.62
N ARG A 152 7.24 14.96 -5.11
CA ARG A 152 8.54 14.51 -5.63
C ARG A 152 8.43 14.00 -7.06
N SER A 153 7.43 13.15 -7.33
CA SER A 153 7.20 12.57 -8.66
C SER A 153 6.79 13.64 -9.66
N ARG A 154 5.95 14.61 -9.24
CA ARG A 154 5.55 15.76 -10.07
C ARG A 154 6.75 16.59 -10.47
N LYS A 155 7.60 17.01 -9.53
CA LYS A 155 8.81 17.77 -9.82
C LYS A 155 9.72 17.04 -10.81
N ARG A 156 9.83 15.72 -10.67
CA ARG A 156 10.65 14.92 -11.59
C ARG A 156 10.06 14.87 -12.99
N LEU A 157 8.76 14.71 -13.14
CA LEU A 157 8.06 14.78 -14.43
C LEU A 157 8.26 16.14 -15.09
N GLU A 158 8.09 17.23 -14.34
CA GLU A 158 8.28 18.59 -14.82
C GLU A 158 9.73 18.89 -15.25
N SER A 159 10.71 18.25 -14.59
CA SER A 159 12.13 18.42 -14.91
C SER A 159 12.65 17.45 -15.97
N SER A 160 11.85 16.49 -16.39
CA SER A 160 12.18 15.52 -17.44
C SER A 160 11.61 15.98 -18.79
N ASP A 161 12.26 15.60 -19.88
CA ASP A 161 11.72 15.80 -21.25
C ASP A 161 10.63 14.74 -21.60
N PHE A 162 10.15 13.97 -20.60
CA PHE A 162 9.17 12.93 -20.83
C PHE A 162 7.76 13.51 -20.98
N ALA A 163 7.16 13.28 -22.14
CA ALA A 163 5.79 13.71 -22.42
C ALA A 163 4.77 12.67 -21.95
N LEU A 164 3.96 13.03 -20.95
CA LEU A 164 2.81 12.23 -20.56
C LEU A 164 1.70 12.32 -21.60
N ASP A 165 0.98 11.22 -21.79
CA ASP A 165 -0.25 11.22 -22.58
C ASP A 165 -1.27 12.22 -21.99
N ARG A 166 -2.01 12.91 -22.86
CA ARG A 166 -3.01 13.92 -22.46
C ARG A 166 -4.13 13.37 -21.57
N ARG A 167 -4.33 12.08 -21.57
CA ARG A 167 -5.32 11.38 -20.73
C ARG A 167 -4.83 11.13 -19.30
N VAL A 168 -3.53 11.35 -19.02
CA VAL A 168 -2.96 11.21 -17.67
C VAL A 168 -3.18 12.51 -16.91
N ILE A 169 -4.05 12.44 -15.91
CA ILE A 169 -4.42 13.57 -15.04
C ILE A 169 -3.58 13.47 -13.77
N GLN A 170 -2.64 14.38 -13.62
CA GLN A 170 -1.84 14.48 -12.41
C GLN A 170 -2.62 15.24 -11.33
N HIS A 171 -2.86 14.61 -10.21
CA HIS A 171 -3.55 15.19 -9.05
C HIS A 171 -2.67 15.12 -7.82
N GLU A 172 -2.80 16.08 -6.92
CA GLU A 172 -2.16 16.01 -5.61
C GLU A 172 -2.68 14.81 -4.81
N PRO A 173 -1.91 14.34 -3.81
CA PRO A 173 -2.38 13.25 -2.96
C PRO A 173 -3.78 13.54 -2.42
N LEU A 174 -4.66 12.58 -2.60
CA LEU A 174 -6.06 12.66 -2.17
C LEU A 174 -6.21 12.27 -0.70
N GLY A 175 -7.23 12.79 -0.04
CA GLY A 175 -7.62 12.35 1.29
C GLY A 175 -8.16 10.92 1.26
N PHE A 176 -8.22 10.29 2.44
CA PHE A 176 -8.60 8.88 2.61
C PHE A 176 -9.95 8.54 1.99
N HIS A 177 -11.00 9.31 2.27
CA HIS A 177 -12.35 9.03 1.76
C HIS A 177 -12.43 9.18 0.23
N ASP A 178 -11.84 10.25 -0.30
CA ASP A 178 -11.83 10.52 -1.74
C ASP A 178 -11.05 9.46 -2.52
N TYR A 179 -9.86 9.08 -2.00
CA TYR A 179 -9.04 8.05 -2.64
C TYR A 179 -9.76 6.69 -2.67
N ASN A 180 -10.32 6.28 -1.53
CA ASN A 180 -11.06 5.01 -1.45
C ASN A 180 -12.35 5.02 -2.30
N CYS A 181 -13.05 6.16 -2.38
CA CYS A 181 -14.19 6.31 -3.29
C CYS A 181 -13.80 6.12 -4.75
N LEU A 182 -12.66 6.70 -5.17
CA LEU A 182 -12.13 6.50 -6.50
C LEU A 182 -11.67 5.07 -6.73
N GLN A 183 -11.03 4.46 -5.74
CA GLN A 183 -10.59 3.06 -5.81
C GLN A 183 -11.75 2.09 -6.01
N MET A 184 -12.84 2.26 -5.24
CA MET A 184 -14.07 1.45 -5.35
C MET A 184 -14.72 1.50 -6.74
N HIS A 185 -14.56 2.58 -7.48
CA HIS A 185 -15.26 2.82 -8.73
C HIS A 185 -14.34 2.94 -9.94
N ALA A 186 -13.06 2.62 -9.81
CA ALA A 186 -12.13 2.61 -10.93
C ALA A 186 -12.41 1.44 -11.89
N PHE A 187 -12.05 1.58 -13.16
CA PHE A 187 -11.99 0.45 -14.09
C PHE A 187 -10.92 -0.55 -13.64
N CYS A 188 -9.77 -0.05 -13.21
CA CYS A 188 -8.75 -0.80 -12.48
C CYS A 188 -7.87 0.15 -11.66
N VAL A 189 -7.19 -0.41 -10.67
CA VAL A 189 -6.21 0.29 -9.84
C VAL A 189 -4.83 -0.26 -10.14
N VAL A 190 -3.89 0.64 -10.36
CA VAL A 190 -2.46 0.31 -10.53
C VAL A 190 -1.71 0.99 -9.38
N SER A 191 -1.06 0.21 -8.54
CA SER A 191 -0.40 0.75 -7.36
C SER A 191 0.83 -0.08 -6.97
N ASP A 192 1.80 0.59 -6.39
CA ASP A 192 2.94 -0.02 -5.69
C ASP A 192 2.74 -0.08 -4.17
N SER A 193 1.54 0.25 -3.67
CA SER A 193 1.18 0.18 -2.26
C SER A 193 1.00 -1.25 -1.77
N GLY A 194 1.54 -1.54 -0.59
CA GLY A 194 1.35 -2.84 0.08
C GLY A 194 -0.07 -3.06 0.62
N THR A 195 -0.87 -2.01 0.81
CA THR A 195 -2.23 -2.09 1.35
C THR A 195 -3.29 -2.43 0.30
N LEU A 196 -2.98 -2.25 -0.99
CA LEU A 196 -3.93 -2.49 -2.07
C LEU A 196 -4.60 -3.89 -2.04
N PRO A 197 -3.89 -5.01 -1.77
CA PRO A 197 -4.53 -6.32 -1.67
C PRO A 197 -5.56 -6.41 -0.54
N GLU A 198 -5.32 -5.75 0.59
CA GLU A 198 -6.22 -5.73 1.75
C GLU A 198 -7.47 -4.92 1.44
N GLU A 199 -7.30 -3.72 0.90
CA GLU A 199 -8.37 -2.81 0.47
C GLU A 199 -9.24 -3.45 -0.62
N SER A 200 -8.61 -4.06 -1.63
CA SER A 200 -9.29 -4.78 -2.70
C SER A 200 -10.15 -5.94 -2.18
N SER A 201 -9.61 -6.71 -1.25
CA SER A 201 -10.34 -7.81 -0.62
C SER A 201 -11.59 -7.33 0.12
N PHE A 202 -11.49 -6.20 0.81
CA PHE A 202 -12.63 -5.59 1.49
C PHE A 202 -13.69 -5.12 0.48
N PHE A 203 -13.31 -4.33 -0.53
CA PHE A 203 -14.26 -3.80 -1.52
C PHE A 203 -14.96 -4.90 -2.31
N LEU A 204 -14.26 -5.98 -2.68
CA LEU A 204 -14.88 -7.16 -3.27
C LEU A 204 -15.92 -7.80 -2.35
N SER A 205 -15.67 -7.86 -1.05
CA SER A 205 -16.59 -8.46 -0.07
C SER A 205 -17.87 -7.68 0.13
N VAL A 206 -17.83 -6.37 -0.10
CA VAL A 206 -19.01 -5.47 -0.02
C VAL A 206 -19.64 -5.19 -1.39
N GLY A 207 -19.25 -5.93 -2.44
CA GLY A 207 -19.90 -5.92 -3.74
C GLY A 207 -19.40 -4.88 -4.74
N HIS A 208 -18.19 -4.33 -4.51
CA HIS A 208 -17.52 -3.43 -5.44
C HIS A 208 -16.34 -4.14 -6.13
N PRO A 209 -16.56 -4.84 -7.26
CA PRO A 209 -15.47 -5.45 -8.02
C PRO A 209 -14.63 -4.38 -8.70
N PHE A 210 -13.30 -4.59 -8.69
CA PHE A 210 -12.35 -3.78 -9.47
C PHE A 210 -12.33 -4.23 -10.93
#